data_b9659ea268f0bcf9f243d3332bce5d30
#
_entry.id   b9659ea268f0bcf9f243d3332bce5d30
#
_cell.length_a   1.000
_cell.length_b   1.000
_cell.length_c   1.000
_cell.angle_alpha   90.00
_cell.angle_beta   90.00
_cell.angle_gamma   90.00
#
_symmetry.space_group_name_H-M   'P 1'
#
loop_
_entity.id
_entity.type
_entity.pdbx_description
1 polymer ?
#
loop_
_entity_poly.entity_id
_entity_poly.type
_entity_poly.pdbx_seq_one_letter_code
_entity_poly.pdbx_strand_id
1 'polypeptide(L)'
;CIYFFVNYGKKPYDEHGHELDAEYSEDPETHHKRLTGRVYAKGCLGQMDKLVEPAYWKGQYSDMPHVLSFLNHSYEEIFEVLVTDPEVYPLLGPFKTAFDNKAMEQLEGMIGTLRVQTSRLATKEAYWVFSGDDFDLKVSEPKNPSYLLIANDPEMESIIGALNALILNRLVTRVNSGQGKNVPVSIIVDELPTLYFHKIDRLIGTARSNKVAVTLGFQELPQLEADYGKVGKDKIITTVGNVISGSARSKDTLDWLSGDIFGKVVQLKKGITIDRDRTSINLNENMDSLVPASKISDMASGWICGQTARDFTVTKTGKNGSMNIQEVEEFKTSKFFCKTNFNMDEIKAEEEDYKNYPLPIYYNFKSTDAKERILYNNFNRIDQEVKDMIKKIQTEFGKSEKKESSPTKKQ
;
A
#
# COMPACT_ATOMS: atom_id res chain seq x y z
N CYS A 1 -16.76 7.93 10.88
CA CYS A 1 -15.84 9.09 10.73
C CYS A 1 -15.28 9.18 9.31
N ILE A 2 -14.48 8.23 8.80
CA ILE A 2 -13.85 8.34 7.46
C ILE A 2 -14.88 8.64 6.37
N TYR A 3 -16.00 7.92 6.34
CA TYR A 3 -17.06 8.13 5.35
C TYR A 3 -17.65 9.54 5.43
N PHE A 4 -17.90 10.05 6.64
CA PHE A 4 -18.33 11.40 6.88
C PHE A 4 -17.37 12.44 6.29
N PHE A 5 -16.07 12.31 6.58
CA PHE A 5 -15.06 13.26 6.07
C PHE A 5 -14.86 13.20 4.55
N VAL A 6 -15.09 12.05 3.93
CA VAL A 6 -15.05 11.93 2.46
C VAL A 6 -16.20 12.69 1.81
N ASN A 7 -17.36 12.76 2.48
CA ASN A 7 -18.57 13.39 1.94
C ASN A 7 -18.77 14.83 2.43
N TYR A 8 -18.27 15.16 3.61
CA TYR A 8 -18.42 16.51 4.17
C TYR A 8 -17.76 17.57 3.26
N GLY A 9 -18.60 18.54 2.80
CA GLY A 9 -18.13 19.58 1.89
C GLY A 9 -17.56 19.07 0.56
N LYS A 10 -18.05 17.92 0.08
CA LYS A 10 -17.56 17.27 -1.13
C LYS A 10 -17.65 18.17 -2.35
N LYS A 11 -16.52 18.39 -3.01
CA LYS A 11 -16.37 19.25 -4.18
C LYS A 11 -15.77 18.49 -5.34
N PRO A 12 -16.18 18.77 -6.58
CA PRO A 12 -15.58 18.20 -7.80
C PRO A 12 -14.34 18.97 -8.21
N TYR A 13 -13.39 18.25 -8.84
CA TYR A 13 -12.15 18.79 -9.38
C TYR A 13 -11.88 18.27 -10.78
N ASP A 14 -11.17 19.06 -11.59
CA ASP A 14 -10.68 18.66 -12.91
C ASP A 14 -9.41 17.80 -12.84
N GLU A 15 -8.87 17.39 -14.00
CA GLU A 15 -7.64 16.58 -14.10
C GLU A 15 -6.40 17.33 -13.53
N HIS A 16 -6.46 18.65 -13.48
CA HIS A 16 -5.38 19.51 -13.00
C HIS A 16 -5.53 19.90 -11.52
N GLY A 17 -6.59 19.42 -10.86
CA GLY A 17 -6.88 19.73 -9.46
C GLY A 17 -7.56 21.10 -9.23
N HIS A 18 -8.10 21.74 -10.28
CA HIS A 18 -8.90 22.96 -10.11
C HIS A 18 -10.31 22.59 -9.67
N GLU A 19 -10.82 23.35 -8.70
CA GLU A 19 -12.18 23.19 -8.19
C GLU A 19 -13.20 23.54 -9.27
N LEU A 20 -14.22 22.71 -9.40
CA LEU A 20 -15.38 22.89 -10.29
C LEU A 20 -16.62 23.22 -9.44
N ASP A 21 -17.68 23.71 -10.07
CA ASP A 21 -18.94 24.01 -9.38
C ASP A 21 -19.92 22.86 -9.53
N ALA A 22 -20.35 22.26 -8.42
CA ALA A 22 -21.40 21.25 -8.41
C ALA A 22 -22.77 21.88 -8.19
N GLU A 23 -23.77 21.39 -8.91
CA GLU A 23 -25.16 21.78 -8.72
C GLU A 23 -25.80 20.93 -7.63
N TYR A 24 -26.50 21.61 -6.71
CA TYR A 24 -27.27 20.98 -5.64
C TYR A 24 -28.75 21.31 -5.81
N SER A 25 -29.61 20.34 -5.66
CA SER A 25 -31.03 20.54 -5.45
C SER A 25 -31.31 20.55 -3.95
N GLU A 26 -32.13 21.48 -3.49
CA GLU A 26 -32.60 21.51 -2.10
C GLU A 26 -34.00 20.91 -2.03
N ASP A 27 -34.16 19.94 -1.13
CA ASP A 27 -35.47 19.34 -0.85
C ASP A 27 -36.36 20.40 -0.14
N PRO A 28 -37.54 20.72 -0.67
CA PRO A 28 -38.36 21.81 -0.12
C PRO A 28 -38.93 21.51 1.28
N GLU A 29 -39.02 20.25 1.70
CA GLU A 29 -39.58 19.90 3.01
C GLU A 29 -38.47 19.78 4.08
N THR A 30 -37.34 19.17 3.71
CA THR A 30 -36.25 18.85 4.65
C THR A 30 -35.10 19.83 4.58
N HIS A 31 -35.08 20.74 3.60
CA HIS A 31 -33.95 21.63 3.29
C HIS A 31 -32.63 20.90 3.06
N HIS A 32 -32.71 19.62 2.77
CA HIS A 32 -31.54 18.79 2.54
C HIS A 32 -31.02 19.01 1.11
N LYS A 33 -29.72 19.32 1.00
CA LYS A 33 -29.06 19.53 -0.30
C LYS A 33 -28.54 18.22 -0.85
N ARG A 34 -29.01 17.84 -2.03
CA ARG A 34 -28.55 16.67 -2.76
C ARG A 34 -27.84 17.08 -4.04
N LEU A 35 -26.74 16.39 -4.35
CA LEU A 35 -26.08 16.58 -5.63
C LEU A 35 -26.99 16.15 -6.78
N THR A 36 -27.16 17.02 -7.77
CA THR A 36 -27.92 16.70 -9.01
C THR A 36 -27.12 15.83 -9.98
N GLY A 37 -25.82 15.70 -9.76
CA GLY A 37 -24.88 15.06 -10.67
C GLY A 37 -24.34 15.99 -11.76
N ARG A 38 -24.83 17.23 -11.87
CA ARG A 38 -24.33 18.21 -12.82
C ARG A 38 -23.16 18.99 -12.23
N VAL A 39 -22.09 19.10 -13.00
CA VAL A 39 -20.89 19.83 -12.63
C VAL A 39 -20.52 20.79 -13.74
N TYR A 40 -20.14 21.98 -13.36
CA TYR A 40 -19.83 23.07 -14.27
C TYR A 40 -18.40 23.58 -14.08
N ALA A 41 -17.83 24.17 -15.10
CA ALA A 41 -16.59 24.91 -14.95
C ALA A 41 -16.74 25.98 -13.87
N LYS A 42 -15.67 26.27 -13.13
CA LYS A 42 -15.70 27.22 -12.00
C LYS A 42 -16.28 28.57 -12.41
N GLY A 43 -17.23 29.08 -11.65
CA GLY A 43 -17.94 30.34 -11.91
C GLY A 43 -19.05 30.24 -12.97
N CYS A 44 -19.36 29.03 -13.48
CA CYS A 44 -20.33 28.83 -14.55
C CYS A 44 -21.54 27.98 -14.09
N LEU A 45 -21.86 27.97 -12.81
CA LEU A 45 -22.99 27.20 -12.26
C LEU A 45 -24.30 27.53 -12.99
N GLY A 46 -24.99 26.48 -13.46
CA GLY A 46 -26.26 26.60 -14.20
C GLY A 46 -26.14 26.90 -15.69
N GLN A 47 -24.95 27.11 -16.24
CA GLN A 47 -24.74 27.30 -17.67
C GLN A 47 -24.57 25.94 -18.36
N MET A 48 -25.59 25.47 -19.05
CA MET A 48 -25.65 24.12 -19.63
C MET A 48 -24.56 23.84 -20.69
N ASP A 49 -24.05 24.87 -21.36
CA ASP A 49 -22.93 24.79 -22.30
C ASP A 49 -21.56 24.66 -21.62
N LYS A 50 -21.49 24.82 -20.30
CA LYS A 50 -20.30 24.72 -19.45
C LYS A 50 -20.31 23.50 -18.55
N LEU A 51 -21.15 22.51 -18.85
CA LEU A 51 -21.10 21.20 -18.20
C LEU A 51 -19.76 20.54 -18.43
N VAL A 52 -19.16 20.01 -17.37
CA VAL A 52 -17.89 19.26 -17.41
C VAL A 52 -18.02 17.99 -16.59
N GLU A 53 -17.26 16.97 -16.96
CA GLU A 53 -17.18 15.75 -16.19
C GLU A 53 -16.01 15.89 -15.17
N PRO A 54 -16.26 15.75 -13.86
CA PRO A 54 -15.21 15.88 -12.87
C PRO A 54 -14.28 14.67 -12.92
N ALA A 55 -12.98 14.92 -12.84
CA ALA A 55 -11.99 13.85 -12.77
C ALA A 55 -12.05 13.12 -11.41
N TYR A 56 -12.34 13.85 -10.35
CA TYR A 56 -12.51 13.30 -9.00
C TYR A 56 -13.29 14.24 -8.07
N TRP A 57 -13.72 13.70 -6.94
CA TRP A 57 -14.41 14.41 -5.88
C TRP A 57 -13.59 14.33 -4.59
N LYS A 58 -13.51 15.45 -3.84
CA LYS A 58 -12.81 15.52 -2.55
C LYS A 58 -13.66 16.24 -1.52
N GLY A 59 -13.72 15.69 -0.31
CA GLY A 59 -14.31 16.36 0.85
C GLY A 59 -13.40 17.46 1.38
N GLN A 60 -13.98 18.44 2.07
CA GLN A 60 -13.25 19.61 2.57
C GLN A 60 -12.09 19.22 3.50
N TYR A 61 -12.31 18.23 4.37
CA TYR A 61 -11.32 17.74 5.34
C TYR A 61 -11.08 16.23 5.18
N SER A 62 -11.06 15.74 3.95
CA SER A 62 -10.95 14.32 3.64
C SER A 62 -9.52 13.79 3.70
N ASP A 63 -8.78 14.18 4.71
CA ASP A 63 -7.44 13.69 5.00
C ASP A 63 -7.36 13.00 6.37
N MET A 64 -6.28 12.27 6.59
CA MET A 64 -6.09 11.49 7.81
C MET A 64 -5.96 12.37 9.06
N PRO A 65 -5.21 13.47 9.07
CA PRO A 65 -5.08 14.35 10.23
C PRO A 65 -6.40 14.89 10.77
N HIS A 66 -7.32 15.32 9.91
CA HIS A 66 -8.64 15.80 10.34
C HIS A 66 -9.47 14.67 10.97
N VAL A 67 -9.42 13.45 10.38
CA VAL A 67 -10.11 12.28 10.97
C VAL A 67 -9.52 11.92 12.34
N LEU A 68 -8.19 11.95 12.48
CA LEU A 68 -7.53 11.65 13.75
C LEU A 68 -7.82 12.71 14.82
N SER A 69 -7.77 13.99 14.46
CA SER A 69 -8.14 15.09 15.37
C SER A 69 -9.60 14.95 15.84
N PHE A 70 -10.52 14.66 14.93
CA PHE A 70 -11.92 14.43 15.25
C PHE A 70 -12.13 13.24 16.20
N LEU A 71 -11.41 12.14 16.02
CA LEU A 71 -11.49 10.98 16.90
C LEU A 71 -11.00 11.24 18.33
N ASN A 72 -10.25 12.33 18.57
CA ASN A 72 -9.81 12.74 19.90
C ASN A 72 -10.85 13.57 20.66
N HIS A 73 -11.94 14.00 20.01
CA HIS A 73 -13.03 14.71 20.65
C HIS A 73 -13.90 13.82 21.54
N SER A 74 -14.79 14.42 22.33
CA SER A 74 -15.72 13.67 23.16
C SER A 74 -16.67 12.81 22.33
N TYR A 75 -17.20 11.73 22.91
CA TYR A 75 -18.14 10.87 22.18
C TYR A 75 -19.42 11.61 21.85
N GLU A 76 -19.87 12.51 22.72
CA GLU A 76 -21.02 13.36 22.48
C GLU A 76 -20.81 14.21 21.21
N GLU A 77 -19.71 14.92 21.11
CA GLU A 77 -19.39 15.73 19.94
C GLU A 77 -19.30 14.89 18.66
N ILE A 78 -18.62 13.71 18.74
CA ILE A 78 -18.47 12.81 17.61
C ILE A 78 -19.83 12.32 17.11
N PHE A 79 -20.68 11.82 18.01
CA PHE A 79 -21.97 11.27 17.62
C PHE A 79 -22.96 12.35 17.17
N GLU A 80 -23.00 13.50 17.84
CA GLU A 80 -23.82 14.66 17.42
C GLU A 80 -23.50 15.08 15.98
N VAL A 81 -22.24 15.08 15.59
CA VAL A 81 -21.82 15.36 14.22
C VAL A 81 -22.22 14.24 13.27
N LEU A 82 -21.94 12.99 13.61
CA LEU A 82 -22.14 11.86 12.71
C LEU A 82 -23.63 11.57 12.44
N VAL A 83 -24.52 11.83 13.38
CA VAL A 83 -25.98 11.65 13.19
C VAL A 83 -26.60 12.66 12.23
N THR A 84 -25.93 13.78 11.97
CA THR A 84 -26.41 14.80 11.03
C THR A 84 -26.33 14.37 9.58
N ASP A 85 -25.50 13.38 9.26
CA ASP A 85 -25.33 12.85 7.91
C ASP A 85 -26.26 11.64 7.70
N PRO A 86 -27.26 11.74 6.80
CA PRO A 86 -28.23 10.67 6.54
C PRO A 86 -27.61 9.39 6.02
N GLU A 87 -26.45 9.46 5.35
CA GLU A 87 -25.76 8.28 4.83
C GLU A 87 -24.89 7.61 5.90
N VAL A 88 -24.42 8.37 6.89
CA VAL A 88 -23.63 7.88 8.02
C VAL A 88 -24.54 7.30 9.12
N TYR A 89 -25.71 7.88 9.32
CA TYR A 89 -26.64 7.50 10.37
C TYR A 89 -26.94 5.99 10.45
N PRO A 90 -27.23 5.26 9.35
CA PRO A 90 -27.43 3.83 9.39
C PRO A 90 -26.23 3.03 9.85
N LEU A 91 -25.02 3.55 9.62
CA LEU A 91 -23.76 2.90 10.00
C LEU A 91 -23.48 2.98 11.50
N LEU A 92 -24.17 3.87 12.22
CA LEU A 92 -24.03 4.06 13.66
C LEU A 92 -24.87 3.07 14.47
N GLY A 93 -25.71 2.26 13.83
CA GLY A 93 -26.64 1.33 14.49
C GLY A 93 -26.03 0.54 15.66
N PRO A 94 -24.85 -0.09 15.52
CA PRO A 94 -24.22 -0.85 16.60
C PRO A 94 -23.86 -0.02 17.84
N PHE A 95 -23.67 1.30 17.68
CA PHE A 95 -23.25 2.21 18.74
C PHE A 95 -24.38 3.06 19.29
N LYS A 96 -25.48 3.19 18.51
CA LYS A 96 -26.59 4.10 18.79
C LYS A 96 -27.25 3.78 20.14
N THR A 97 -27.51 2.53 20.41
CA THR A 97 -28.16 2.13 21.68
C THR A 97 -27.34 2.53 22.90
N ALA A 98 -26.02 2.38 22.82
CA ALA A 98 -25.13 2.78 23.90
C ALA A 98 -25.08 4.31 24.05
N PHE A 99 -25.09 5.03 22.95
CA PHE A 99 -25.10 6.51 22.93
C PHE A 99 -26.42 7.05 23.47
N ASP A 100 -27.58 6.60 22.99
CA ASP A 100 -28.91 7.03 23.41
C ASP A 100 -29.15 6.76 24.89
N ASN A 101 -28.64 5.63 25.41
CA ASN A 101 -28.71 5.28 26.83
C ASN A 101 -27.62 5.94 27.69
N LYS A 102 -26.77 6.80 27.11
CA LYS A 102 -25.64 7.45 27.78
C LYS A 102 -24.68 6.46 28.46
N ALA A 103 -24.56 5.26 27.89
CA ALA A 103 -23.67 4.20 28.38
C ALA A 103 -22.21 4.46 27.90
N MET A 104 -21.60 5.52 28.44
CA MET A 104 -20.28 5.98 27.98
C MET A 104 -19.17 4.97 28.21
N GLU A 105 -19.21 4.19 29.30
CA GLU A 105 -18.27 3.10 29.56
C GLU A 105 -18.31 2.02 28.48
N GLN A 106 -19.50 1.71 27.97
CA GLN A 106 -19.66 0.76 26.88
C GLN A 106 -19.11 1.31 25.56
N LEU A 107 -19.35 2.58 25.27
CA LEU A 107 -18.75 3.25 24.11
C LEU A 107 -17.24 3.30 24.21
N GLU A 108 -16.68 3.59 25.39
CA GLU A 108 -15.22 3.56 25.64
C GLU A 108 -14.65 2.18 25.35
N GLY A 109 -15.28 1.11 25.82
CA GLY A 109 -14.84 -0.25 25.54
C GLY A 109 -14.83 -0.59 24.04
N MET A 110 -15.81 -0.09 23.28
CA MET A 110 -15.94 -0.34 21.83
C MET A 110 -14.95 0.49 21.00
N ILE A 111 -14.69 1.73 21.38
CA ILE A 111 -13.93 2.71 20.59
C ILE A 111 -12.52 2.94 21.15
N GLY A 112 -12.32 2.70 22.44
CA GLY A 112 -11.05 2.99 23.13
C GLY A 112 -9.86 2.30 22.49
N THR A 113 -9.99 1.03 22.08
CA THR A 113 -8.92 0.32 21.35
C THR A 113 -8.55 1.05 20.05
N LEU A 114 -9.53 1.55 19.29
CA LEU A 114 -9.26 2.33 18.07
C LEU A 114 -8.50 3.62 18.40
N ARG A 115 -8.93 4.34 19.45
CA ARG A 115 -8.25 5.57 19.90
C ARG A 115 -6.79 5.30 20.28
N VAL A 116 -6.53 4.27 21.04
CA VAL A 116 -5.16 3.89 21.44
C VAL A 116 -4.31 3.55 20.22
N GLN A 117 -4.85 2.82 19.25
CA GLN A 117 -4.13 2.47 18.03
C GLN A 117 -3.86 3.68 17.14
N THR A 118 -4.84 4.58 17.00
CA THR A 118 -4.72 5.76 16.14
C THR A 118 -3.94 6.90 16.78
N SER A 119 -3.89 7.00 18.11
CA SER A 119 -3.14 8.05 18.82
C SER A 119 -1.64 8.05 18.49
N ARG A 120 -1.07 6.87 18.18
CA ARG A 120 0.34 6.77 17.75
C ARG A 120 0.61 7.51 16.44
N LEU A 121 -0.40 7.67 15.59
CA LEU A 121 -0.30 8.34 14.30
C LEU A 121 -0.52 9.86 14.41
N ALA A 122 -0.96 10.36 15.57
CA ALA A 122 -1.25 11.77 15.81
C ALA A 122 0.02 12.56 16.18
N THR A 123 1.06 12.47 15.36
CA THR A 123 2.30 13.24 15.50
C THR A 123 2.27 14.50 14.62
N LYS A 124 3.04 15.53 14.99
CA LYS A 124 3.13 16.78 14.21
C LYS A 124 3.64 16.52 12.79
N GLU A 125 4.59 15.61 12.66
CA GLU A 125 5.20 15.19 11.40
C GLU A 125 4.19 14.45 10.51
N ALA A 126 3.43 13.51 11.08
CA ALA A 126 2.39 12.80 10.34
C ALA A 126 1.29 13.76 9.88
N TYR A 127 0.88 14.70 10.73
CA TYR A 127 -0.09 15.73 10.36
C TYR A 127 0.41 16.60 9.21
N TRP A 128 1.69 16.98 9.22
CA TRP A 128 2.30 17.75 8.14
C TRP A 128 2.26 16.99 6.81
N VAL A 129 2.74 15.75 6.79
CA VAL A 129 2.83 14.94 5.57
C VAL A 129 1.45 14.61 5.00
N PHE A 130 0.50 14.23 5.86
CA PHE A 130 -0.80 13.73 5.42
C PHE A 130 -1.90 14.80 5.28
N SER A 131 -1.62 16.05 5.63
CA SER A 131 -2.48 17.20 5.33
C SER A 131 -2.09 17.92 4.03
N GLY A 132 -0.95 17.56 3.43
CA GLY A 132 -0.51 18.08 2.14
C GLY A 132 -1.17 17.37 0.95
N ASP A 133 -1.05 17.97 -0.23
CA ASP A 133 -1.54 17.43 -1.51
C ASP A 133 -0.55 17.83 -2.61
N ASP A 134 0.74 17.53 -2.38
CA ASP A 134 1.86 17.99 -3.22
C ASP A 134 2.06 17.10 -4.45
N PHE A 135 1.61 15.83 -4.41
CA PHE A 135 1.74 14.88 -5.51
C PHE A 135 0.63 13.83 -5.52
N ASP A 136 0.41 13.20 -6.67
CA ASP A 136 -0.55 12.10 -6.84
C ASP A 136 0.15 10.74 -6.81
N LEU A 137 -0.46 9.75 -6.16
CA LEU A 137 0.01 8.36 -6.14
C LEU A 137 -0.22 7.61 -7.48
N LYS A 138 -0.54 8.30 -8.56
CA LYS A 138 -0.69 7.73 -9.90
C LYS A 138 0.67 7.54 -10.61
N VAL A 139 1.60 6.86 -9.97
CA VAL A 139 2.98 6.65 -10.49
C VAL A 139 3.03 5.96 -11.85
N SER A 140 1.96 5.24 -12.22
CA SER A 140 1.84 4.51 -13.50
C SER A 140 1.11 5.28 -14.59
N GLU A 141 0.86 6.56 -14.40
CA GLU A 141 0.16 7.36 -15.41
C GLU A 141 1.06 7.63 -16.63
N PRO A 142 0.60 7.31 -17.86
CA PRO A 142 1.44 7.46 -19.06
C PRO A 142 1.92 8.90 -19.31
N LYS A 143 1.12 9.89 -18.90
CA LYS A 143 1.46 11.31 -19.09
C LYS A 143 2.51 11.82 -18.10
N ASN A 144 2.60 11.22 -16.92
CA ASN A 144 3.51 11.66 -15.85
C ASN A 144 4.02 10.45 -15.03
N PRO A 145 4.84 9.56 -15.63
CA PRO A 145 5.44 8.46 -14.89
C PRO A 145 6.39 8.99 -13.82
N SER A 146 6.32 8.44 -12.62
CA SER A 146 7.04 9.00 -11.47
C SER A 146 7.77 7.92 -10.68
N TYR A 147 8.82 8.32 -9.98
CA TYR A 147 9.47 7.52 -8.94
C TYR A 147 8.93 7.95 -7.57
N LEU A 148 8.53 6.98 -6.76
CA LEU A 148 8.17 7.19 -5.36
C LEU A 148 9.14 6.42 -4.48
N LEU A 149 9.88 7.13 -3.65
CA LEU A 149 10.77 6.56 -2.64
C LEU A 149 10.11 6.67 -1.27
N ILE A 150 9.99 5.55 -0.59
CA ILE A 150 9.42 5.46 0.76
C ILE A 150 10.52 4.93 1.67
N ALA A 151 10.95 5.75 2.62
CA ALA A 151 11.95 5.37 3.61
C ALA A 151 11.30 4.99 4.94
N ASN A 152 11.96 4.12 5.71
CA ASN A 152 11.62 3.79 7.07
C ASN A 152 12.69 4.33 8.02
N ASP A 153 12.31 4.62 9.27
CA ASP A 153 13.23 5.03 10.32
C ASP A 153 13.19 3.97 11.42
N PRO A 154 14.30 3.30 11.72
CA PRO A 154 14.35 2.26 12.74
C PRO A 154 13.92 2.72 14.14
N GLU A 155 14.16 3.99 14.49
CA GLU A 155 13.78 4.55 15.81
C GLU A 155 12.27 4.79 15.93
N MET A 156 11.59 5.02 14.78
CA MET A 156 10.16 5.31 14.70
C MET A 156 9.38 4.27 13.88
N GLU A 157 9.92 3.08 13.73
CA GLU A 157 9.39 2.03 12.84
C GLU A 157 7.90 1.74 13.08
N SER A 158 7.44 1.69 14.33
CA SER A 158 6.04 1.40 14.67
C SER A 158 5.04 2.46 14.16
N ILE A 159 5.49 3.70 13.97
CA ILE A 159 4.68 4.82 13.48
C ILE A 159 4.85 4.95 11.97
N ILE A 160 6.09 5.09 11.51
CA ILE A 160 6.42 5.30 10.10
C ILE A 160 6.04 4.08 9.26
N GLY A 161 6.28 2.86 9.75
CA GLY A 161 5.88 1.63 9.08
C GLY A 161 4.36 1.54 8.87
N ALA A 162 3.55 1.97 9.84
CA ALA A 162 2.10 2.01 9.68
C ALA A 162 1.65 3.04 8.63
N LEU A 163 2.28 4.21 8.60
CA LEU A 163 2.03 5.26 7.60
C LEU A 163 2.47 4.83 6.20
N ASN A 164 3.64 4.22 6.08
CA ASN A 164 4.15 3.66 4.83
C ASN A 164 3.22 2.55 4.30
N ALA A 165 2.72 1.68 5.19
CA ALA A 165 1.75 0.65 4.83
C ALA A 165 0.45 1.24 4.27
N LEU A 166 -0.03 2.36 4.83
CA LEU A 166 -1.21 3.07 4.32
C LEU A 166 -0.98 3.59 2.88
N ILE A 167 0.15 4.24 2.64
CA ILE A 167 0.54 4.74 1.32
C ILE A 167 0.64 3.59 0.31
N LEU A 168 1.34 2.51 0.68
CA LEU A 168 1.52 1.34 -0.18
C LEU A 168 0.22 0.62 -0.49
N ASN A 169 -0.67 0.44 0.49
CA ASN A 169 -1.98 -0.14 0.25
C ASN A 169 -2.79 0.66 -0.77
N ARG A 170 -2.68 2.00 -0.72
CA ARG A 170 -3.34 2.87 -1.69
C ARG A 170 -2.68 2.80 -3.06
N LEU A 171 -1.34 2.86 -3.10
CA LEU A 171 -0.54 2.74 -4.33
C LEU A 171 -0.86 1.45 -5.07
N VAL A 172 -0.82 0.31 -4.38
CA VAL A 172 -1.13 -1.00 -4.95
C VAL A 172 -2.53 -1.06 -5.53
N THR A 173 -3.51 -0.50 -4.85
CA THR A 173 -4.88 -0.44 -5.38
C THR A 173 -4.92 0.35 -6.69
N ARG A 174 -4.15 1.42 -6.82
CA ARG A 174 -4.09 2.25 -8.02
C ARG A 174 -3.34 1.60 -9.17
N VAL A 175 -2.15 1.04 -8.93
CA VAL A 175 -1.35 0.39 -9.98
C VAL A 175 -1.96 -0.93 -10.44
N ASN A 176 -2.73 -1.61 -9.58
CA ASN A 176 -3.39 -2.86 -9.89
C ASN A 176 -4.81 -2.66 -10.50
N SER A 177 -5.14 -1.44 -10.88
CA SER A 177 -6.37 -1.09 -11.58
C SER A 177 -6.05 -0.52 -12.96
N GLY A 178 -6.98 -0.65 -13.92
CA GLY A 178 -6.85 -0.01 -15.22
C GLY A 178 -6.22 -0.85 -16.33
N GLN A 179 -6.31 -2.15 -16.25
CA GLN A 179 -5.87 -3.19 -17.22
C GLN A 179 -5.35 -2.66 -18.55
N GLY A 180 -4.02 -2.68 -18.72
CA GLY A 180 -3.36 -2.31 -19.98
C GLY A 180 -3.20 -0.81 -20.28
N LYS A 181 -3.81 0.09 -19.50
CA LYS A 181 -3.67 1.55 -19.67
C LYS A 181 -2.46 2.13 -18.97
N ASN A 182 -1.93 1.44 -17.98
CA ASN A 182 -0.77 1.88 -17.19
C ASN A 182 0.55 1.64 -17.94
N VAL A 183 1.53 2.49 -17.71
CA VAL A 183 2.92 2.15 -18.02
C VAL A 183 3.39 1.03 -17.08
N PRO A 184 4.40 0.24 -17.47
CA PRO A 184 4.98 -0.76 -16.57
C PRO A 184 5.48 -0.11 -15.26
N VAL A 185 5.18 -0.76 -14.13
CA VAL A 185 5.58 -0.31 -12.79
C VAL A 185 6.41 -1.39 -12.14
N SER A 186 7.48 -0.99 -11.46
CA SER A 186 8.24 -1.86 -10.56
C SER A 186 8.02 -1.44 -9.11
N ILE A 187 7.61 -2.37 -8.26
CA ILE A 187 7.52 -2.20 -6.81
C ILE A 187 8.65 -3.01 -6.20
N ILE A 188 9.60 -2.32 -5.56
CA ILE A 188 10.75 -2.95 -4.93
C ILE A 188 10.66 -2.68 -3.43
N VAL A 189 10.57 -3.75 -2.64
CA VAL A 189 10.56 -3.71 -1.18
C VAL A 189 11.82 -4.40 -0.70
N ASP A 190 12.78 -3.64 -0.19
CA ASP A 190 14.10 -4.14 0.20
C ASP A 190 14.04 -5.03 1.46
N GLU A 191 13.29 -4.61 2.47
CA GLU A 191 13.11 -5.38 3.72
C GLU A 191 11.62 -5.51 4.06
N LEU A 192 10.98 -6.56 3.52
CA LEU A 192 9.54 -6.77 3.65
C LEU A 192 9.04 -6.94 5.09
N PRO A 193 9.77 -7.62 6.01
CA PRO A 193 9.34 -7.77 7.41
C PRO A 193 9.16 -6.45 8.17
N THR A 194 9.89 -5.40 7.82
CA THR A 194 9.74 -4.09 8.46
C THR A 194 8.47 -3.34 8.04
N LEU A 195 7.71 -3.91 7.11
CA LEU A 195 6.57 -3.25 6.51
C LEU A 195 5.39 -4.20 6.35
N TYR A 196 4.39 -4.08 7.23
CA TYR A 196 3.17 -4.87 7.10
C TYR A 196 2.29 -4.38 5.95
N PHE A 197 2.21 -5.19 4.90
CA PHE A 197 1.51 -4.87 3.67
C PHE A 197 0.41 -5.89 3.36
N HIS A 198 -0.79 -5.62 3.84
CA HIS A 198 -1.91 -6.58 3.90
C HIS A 198 -2.34 -7.21 2.56
N LYS A 199 -2.10 -6.55 1.42
CA LYS A 199 -2.60 -7.00 0.11
C LYS A 199 -1.52 -7.50 -0.84
N ILE A 200 -0.34 -7.81 -0.33
CA ILE A 200 0.81 -8.19 -1.16
C ILE A 200 0.56 -9.48 -1.93
N ASP A 201 -0.07 -10.46 -1.31
CA ASP A 201 -0.43 -11.73 -1.92
C ASP A 201 -1.34 -11.54 -3.15
N ARG A 202 -2.33 -10.66 -3.05
CA ARG A 202 -3.20 -10.30 -4.17
C ARG A 202 -2.47 -9.56 -5.26
N LEU A 203 -1.60 -8.62 -4.87
CA LEU A 203 -0.79 -7.89 -5.84
C LEU A 203 0.03 -8.84 -6.69
N ILE A 204 0.82 -9.73 -6.07
CA ILE A 204 1.67 -10.68 -6.79
C ILE A 204 0.84 -11.53 -7.76
N GLY A 205 -0.32 -12.03 -7.32
CA GLY A 205 -1.19 -12.88 -8.14
C GLY A 205 -1.85 -12.16 -9.33
N THR A 206 -2.04 -10.84 -9.27
CA THR A 206 -2.76 -10.04 -10.29
C THR A 206 -1.90 -9.02 -11.00
N ALA A 207 -0.68 -8.80 -10.54
CA ALA A 207 0.22 -7.75 -11.02
C ALA A 207 0.55 -7.87 -12.52
N ARG A 208 0.70 -9.09 -13.03
CA ARG A 208 1.09 -9.37 -14.42
C ARG A 208 0.15 -8.72 -15.44
N SER A 209 -1.15 -8.83 -15.25
CA SER A 209 -2.16 -8.25 -16.16
C SER A 209 -2.14 -6.73 -16.18
N ASN A 210 -1.64 -6.11 -15.11
CA ASN A 210 -1.51 -4.66 -14.96
C ASN A 210 -0.09 -4.15 -15.23
N LYS A 211 0.80 -4.99 -15.74
CA LYS A 211 2.21 -4.67 -16.02
C LYS A 211 2.98 -4.21 -14.78
N VAL A 212 2.69 -4.80 -13.62
CA VAL A 212 3.40 -4.52 -12.37
C VAL A 212 4.37 -5.65 -12.06
N ALA A 213 5.66 -5.33 -11.93
CA ALA A 213 6.68 -6.21 -11.41
C ALA A 213 6.83 -5.98 -9.91
N VAL A 214 6.95 -7.07 -9.13
CA VAL A 214 7.09 -7.00 -7.67
C VAL A 214 8.35 -7.73 -7.25
N THR A 215 9.24 -7.03 -6.57
CA THR A 215 10.47 -7.57 -5.98
C THR A 215 10.39 -7.41 -4.47
N LEU A 216 10.54 -8.51 -3.74
CA LEU A 216 10.45 -8.56 -2.28
C LEU A 216 11.77 -9.06 -1.71
N GLY A 217 12.42 -8.24 -0.91
CA GLY A 217 13.61 -8.60 -0.14
C GLY A 217 13.25 -8.97 1.30
N PHE A 218 13.93 -9.96 1.84
CA PHE A 218 13.92 -10.32 3.25
C PHE A 218 15.15 -11.18 3.56
N GLN A 219 15.53 -11.28 4.82
CA GLN A 219 16.73 -12.02 5.20
C GLN A 219 16.45 -13.51 5.41
N GLU A 220 15.42 -13.84 6.21
CA GLU A 220 15.11 -15.20 6.58
C GLU A 220 13.58 -15.42 6.67
N LEU A 221 13.11 -16.63 6.34
CA LEU A 221 11.68 -16.99 6.40
C LEU A 221 11.04 -16.84 7.78
N PRO A 222 11.70 -17.14 8.91
CA PRO A 222 11.12 -16.90 10.23
C PRO A 222 10.78 -15.45 10.52
N GLN A 223 11.54 -14.47 9.99
CA GLN A 223 11.20 -13.06 10.12
C GLN A 223 9.90 -12.75 9.37
N LEU A 224 9.79 -13.24 8.14
CA LEU A 224 8.57 -13.09 7.34
C LEU A 224 7.35 -13.75 8.02
N GLU A 225 7.55 -14.89 8.67
CA GLU A 225 6.50 -15.58 9.42
C GLU A 225 6.05 -14.81 10.67
N ALA A 226 6.98 -14.14 11.36
CA ALA A 226 6.67 -13.34 12.55
C ALA A 226 5.67 -12.21 12.23
N ASP A 227 5.81 -11.54 11.08
CA ASP A 227 5.01 -10.38 10.72
C ASP A 227 3.76 -10.71 9.90
N TYR A 228 3.87 -11.68 8.97
CA TYR A 228 2.78 -12.06 8.07
C TYR A 228 2.03 -13.32 8.52
N GLY A 229 2.49 -13.99 9.56
CA GLY A 229 2.00 -15.29 10.01
C GLY A 229 2.33 -16.40 9.01
N LYS A 230 2.19 -17.66 9.44
CA LYS A 230 2.49 -18.84 8.61
C LYS A 230 1.75 -18.83 7.27
N VAL A 231 0.44 -18.56 7.30
CA VAL A 231 -0.40 -18.54 6.08
C VAL A 231 0.02 -17.42 5.12
N GLY A 232 0.36 -16.23 5.64
CA GLY A 232 0.83 -15.11 4.82
C GLY A 232 2.18 -15.41 4.17
N LYS A 233 3.14 -15.92 4.93
CA LYS A 233 4.44 -16.36 4.44
C LYS A 233 4.27 -17.41 3.32
N ASP A 234 3.50 -18.46 3.57
CA ASP A 234 3.31 -19.56 2.61
C ASP A 234 2.67 -19.06 1.30
N LYS A 235 1.71 -18.14 1.37
CA LYS A 235 1.14 -17.51 0.17
C LYS A 235 2.18 -16.71 -0.62
N ILE A 236 3.02 -15.93 0.04
CA ILE A 236 4.05 -15.12 -0.61
C ILE A 236 5.04 -16.04 -1.33
N ILE A 237 5.65 -16.99 -0.63
CA ILE A 237 6.71 -17.85 -1.19
C ILE A 237 6.21 -18.79 -2.29
N THR A 238 4.94 -19.19 -2.28
CA THR A 238 4.36 -20.06 -3.31
C THR A 238 3.90 -19.30 -4.56
N THR A 239 3.72 -17.97 -4.46
CA THR A 239 3.22 -17.17 -5.58
C THR A 239 4.37 -16.57 -6.41
N VAL A 240 5.56 -16.40 -5.83
CA VAL A 240 6.72 -15.85 -6.54
C VAL A 240 7.31 -16.87 -7.52
N GLY A 241 7.59 -16.42 -8.74
CA GLY A 241 8.19 -17.26 -9.78
C GLY A 241 9.73 -17.23 -9.80
N ASN A 242 10.32 -16.12 -9.37
CA ASN A 242 11.76 -15.94 -9.31
C ASN A 242 12.21 -15.91 -7.86
N VAL A 243 13.24 -16.67 -7.54
CA VAL A 243 13.86 -16.73 -6.22
C VAL A 243 15.37 -16.57 -6.38
N ILE A 244 15.94 -15.57 -5.72
CA ILE A 244 17.38 -15.32 -5.67
C ILE A 244 17.78 -15.26 -4.20
N SER A 245 18.72 -16.09 -3.78
CA SER A 245 19.20 -16.13 -2.41
C SER A 245 20.73 -16.08 -2.36
N GLY A 246 21.26 -15.35 -1.40
CA GLY A 246 22.61 -15.52 -0.89
C GLY A 246 22.69 -16.66 0.12
N SER A 247 23.72 -16.63 0.98
CA SER A 247 23.84 -17.56 2.11
C SER A 247 22.68 -17.36 3.09
N ALA A 248 22.07 -18.45 3.52
CA ALA A 248 21.02 -18.48 4.54
C ALA A 248 21.48 -19.28 5.76
N ARG A 249 20.89 -19.03 6.93
CA ARG A 249 21.28 -19.69 8.19
C ARG A 249 20.13 -20.39 8.90
N SER A 250 18.92 -19.88 8.78
CA SER A 250 17.77 -20.53 9.42
C SER A 250 17.46 -21.86 8.76
N LYS A 251 17.09 -22.83 9.55
CA LYS A 251 16.70 -24.15 9.08
C LYS A 251 15.54 -24.06 8.07
N ASP A 252 14.53 -23.25 8.36
CA ASP A 252 13.33 -23.12 7.52
C ASP A 252 13.67 -22.57 6.14
N THR A 253 14.53 -21.55 6.06
CA THR A 253 15.00 -21.00 4.77
C THR A 253 15.85 -22.03 4.01
N LEU A 254 16.75 -22.73 4.70
CA LEU A 254 17.60 -23.74 4.10
C LEU A 254 16.79 -24.94 3.58
N ASP A 255 15.81 -25.43 4.35
CA ASP A 255 14.94 -26.53 3.97
C ASP A 255 14.06 -26.13 2.76
N TRP A 256 13.53 -24.91 2.75
CA TRP A 256 12.79 -24.38 1.61
C TRP A 256 13.66 -24.27 0.35
N LEU A 257 14.84 -23.69 0.43
CA LEU A 257 15.74 -23.57 -0.72
C LEU A 257 16.19 -24.93 -1.23
N SER A 258 16.69 -25.81 -0.34
CA SER A 258 17.22 -27.12 -0.71
C SER A 258 16.11 -28.10 -1.15
N GLY A 259 14.96 -28.09 -0.46
CA GLY A 259 13.86 -29.01 -0.69
C GLY A 259 12.89 -28.56 -1.78
N ASP A 260 12.32 -27.37 -1.64
CA ASP A 260 11.24 -26.91 -2.53
C ASP A 260 11.79 -26.24 -3.79
N ILE A 261 12.80 -25.37 -3.66
CA ILE A 261 13.39 -24.68 -4.81
C ILE A 261 14.28 -25.63 -5.64
N PHE A 262 15.24 -26.29 -5.01
CA PHE A 262 16.16 -27.16 -5.74
C PHE A 262 15.63 -28.57 -5.93
N GLY A 263 14.93 -29.13 -4.94
CA GLY A 263 14.42 -30.51 -4.99
C GLY A 263 15.50 -31.56 -4.87
N LYS A 264 15.15 -32.79 -5.26
CA LYS A 264 15.99 -33.95 -5.14
C LYS A 264 16.35 -34.54 -6.50
N VAL A 265 17.51 -35.19 -6.59
CA VAL A 265 17.95 -35.95 -7.75
C VAL A 265 18.25 -37.41 -7.35
N VAL A 266 18.02 -38.33 -8.26
CA VAL A 266 18.39 -39.74 -8.08
C VAL A 266 19.88 -39.87 -8.37
N GLN A 267 20.65 -40.29 -7.38
CA GLN A 267 22.05 -40.63 -7.53
C GLN A 267 22.22 -42.17 -7.52
N LEU A 268 22.81 -42.68 -8.59
CA LEU A 268 23.20 -44.11 -8.68
C LEU A 268 24.55 -44.26 -7.99
N LYS A 269 24.56 -44.86 -6.79
CA LYS A 269 25.79 -45.26 -6.10
C LYS A 269 26.15 -46.67 -6.47
N LYS A 270 27.28 -46.85 -7.14
CA LYS A 270 27.86 -48.18 -7.43
C LYS A 270 28.75 -48.57 -6.27
N GLY A 271 28.35 -49.58 -5.53
CA GLY A 271 29.20 -50.27 -4.57
C GLY A 271 29.84 -51.47 -5.23
N ILE A 272 31.15 -51.57 -5.24
CA ILE A 272 31.87 -52.75 -5.72
C ILE A 272 32.48 -53.41 -4.48
N THR A 273 32.05 -54.63 -4.20
CA THR A 273 32.66 -55.45 -3.15
C THR A 273 33.47 -56.56 -3.84
N ILE A 274 34.77 -56.54 -3.62
CA ILE A 274 35.70 -57.54 -4.17
C ILE A 274 36.12 -58.44 -3.01
N ASP A 275 35.70 -59.69 -3.08
CA ASP A 275 36.19 -60.78 -2.21
C ASP A 275 37.04 -61.69 -3.02
N ARG A 276 37.85 -62.57 -2.36
CA ARG A 276 38.85 -63.39 -3.03
C ARG A 276 38.30 -64.26 -4.18
N ASP A 277 37.01 -64.61 -4.12
CA ASP A 277 36.37 -65.47 -5.11
C ASP A 277 35.11 -64.86 -5.77
N ARG A 278 34.69 -63.66 -5.44
CA ARG A 278 33.47 -63.05 -6.00
C ARG A 278 33.58 -61.54 -6.05
N THR A 279 33.24 -60.95 -7.19
CA THR A 279 33.01 -59.53 -7.35
C THR A 279 31.50 -59.31 -7.41
N SER A 280 30.93 -58.55 -6.46
CA SER A 280 29.55 -58.17 -6.51
C SER A 280 29.45 -56.68 -6.76
N ILE A 281 28.58 -56.27 -7.70
CA ILE A 281 28.27 -54.86 -7.99
C ILE A 281 26.87 -54.60 -7.46
N ASN A 282 26.77 -53.74 -6.44
CA ASN A 282 25.50 -53.24 -5.93
C ASN A 282 25.20 -51.88 -6.52
N LEU A 283 24.06 -51.76 -7.18
CA LEU A 283 23.52 -50.50 -7.65
C LEU A 283 22.44 -50.04 -6.66
N ASN A 284 22.76 -49.00 -5.88
CA ASN A 284 21.80 -48.41 -4.97
C ASN A 284 21.36 -47.04 -5.54
N GLU A 285 20.06 -46.87 -5.70
CA GLU A 285 19.46 -45.59 -6.03
C GLU A 285 19.16 -44.81 -4.74
N ASN A 286 19.83 -43.68 -4.54
CA ASN A 286 19.56 -42.78 -3.43
C ASN A 286 19.01 -41.45 -3.96
N MET A 287 17.98 -40.94 -3.29
CA MET A 287 17.49 -39.61 -3.54
C MET A 287 18.27 -38.61 -2.67
N ASP A 288 19.16 -37.84 -3.28
CA ASP A 288 19.93 -36.81 -2.61
C ASP A 288 19.44 -35.41 -3.04
N SER A 289 19.56 -34.41 -2.18
CA SER A 289 19.22 -33.02 -2.52
C SER A 289 20.11 -32.55 -3.67
N LEU A 290 19.52 -31.86 -4.66
CA LEU A 290 20.27 -31.31 -5.78
C LEU A 290 21.33 -30.31 -5.30
N VAL A 291 20.95 -29.45 -4.36
CA VAL A 291 21.86 -28.56 -3.62
C VAL A 291 21.59 -28.77 -2.13
N PRO A 292 22.53 -29.39 -1.40
CA PRO A 292 22.39 -29.60 0.04
C PRO A 292 22.33 -28.27 0.82
N ALA A 293 21.59 -28.25 1.92
CA ALA A 293 21.46 -27.11 2.81
C ALA A 293 22.81 -26.55 3.29
N SER A 294 23.77 -27.48 3.61
CA SER A 294 25.13 -27.08 4.01
C SER A 294 25.87 -26.30 2.92
N LYS A 295 25.64 -26.62 1.65
CA LYS A 295 26.28 -25.90 0.55
C LYS A 295 25.71 -24.49 0.40
N ILE A 296 24.45 -24.29 0.75
CA ILE A 296 23.80 -22.95 0.73
C ILE A 296 24.29 -22.12 1.93
N SER A 297 24.37 -22.72 3.13
CA SER A 297 24.84 -22.02 4.33
C SER A 297 26.30 -21.58 4.24
N ASP A 298 27.11 -22.34 3.52
CA ASP A 298 28.55 -22.10 3.38
C ASP A 298 28.92 -21.21 2.17
N MET A 299 27.93 -20.64 1.48
CA MET A 299 28.21 -19.73 0.35
C MET A 299 29.00 -18.51 0.79
N ALA A 300 30.11 -18.26 0.08
CA ALA A 300 30.90 -17.07 0.25
C ALA A 300 30.23 -15.86 -0.40
N SER A 301 30.67 -14.67 -0.03
CA SER A 301 30.23 -13.42 -0.64
C SER A 301 30.35 -13.44 -2.16
N GLY A 302 29.33 -12.95 -2.85
CA GLY A 302 29.25 -12.96 -4.32
C GLY A 302 28.69 -14.24 -4.92
N TRP A 303 28.37 -15.27 -4.13
CA TRP A 303 27.63 -16.43 -4.60
C TRP A 303 26.14 -16.25 -4.42
N ILE A 304 25.39 -16.72 -5.42
CA ILE A 304 23.92 -16.70 -5.40
C ILE A 304 23.38 -18.05 -5.85
N CYS A 305 22.21 -18.37 -5.33
CA CYS A 305 21.47 -19.55 -5.74
C CYS A 305 19.98 -19.24 -5.87
N GLY A 306 19.26 -20.09 -6.60
CA GLY A 306 17.82 -19.89 -6.72
C GLY A 306 17.21 -20.49 -7.96
N GLN A 307 16.07 -19.89 -8.35
CA GLN A 307 15.29 -20.34 -9.50
C GLN A 307 14.73 -19.12 -10.22
N THR A 308 14.73 -19.15 -11.56
CA THR A 308 14.00 -18.19 -12.39
C THR A 308 12.71 -18.83 -12.91
N ALA A 309 11.67 -18.02 -13.07
CA ALA A 309 10.45 -18.44 -13.75
C ALA A 309 10.78 -18.87 -15.19
N ARG A 310 10.11 -19.90 -15.66
CA ARG A 310 10.23 -20.33 -17.06
C ARG A 310 9.46 -19.36 -17.92
N ASP A 311 10.15 -18.67 -18.81
CA ASP A 311 9.51 -17.82 -19.81
C ASP A 311 9.31 -18.61 -21.10
N PHE A 312 8.10 -18.51 -21.68
CA PHE A 312 7.69 -19.33 -22.80
C PHE A 312 8.19 -18.85 -24.16
N THR A 313 8.86 -17.70 -24.23
CA THR A 313 9.16 -17.12 -25.55
C THR A 313 10.53 -16.48 -25.61
N VAL A 314 11.40 -17.08 -26.41
CA VAL A 314 12.44 -16.30 -27.08
C VAL A 314 11.83 -15.78 -28.36
N THR A 315 11.38 -14.54 -28.37
CA THR A 315 10.91 -13.86 -29.59
C THR A 315 12.15 -13.50 -30.41
N LYS A 316 12.39 -14.25 -31.47
CA LYS A 316 13.33 -13.80 -32.52
C LYS A 316 12.52 -13.02 -33.55
N THR A 317 12.78 -11.74 -33.67
CA THR A 317 12.25 -10.91 -34.75
C THR A 317 12.85 -11.41 -36.08
N GLY A 318 12.03 -11.95 -36.95
CA GLY A 318 12.44 -12.28 -38.29
C GLY A 318 12.83 -11.04 -39.09
N LYS A 319 13.65 -11.20 -40.13
CA LYS A 319 14.12 -10.09 -40.99
C LYS A 319 13.02 -9.23 -41.60
N ASN A 320 11.77 -9.61 -41.50
CA ASN A 320 10.60 -8.92 -42.05
C ASN A 320 9.65 -8.39 -40.96
N GLY A 321 10.08 -8.24 -39.70
CA GLY A 321 9.22 -7.71 -38.64
C GLY A 321 8.15 -8.68 -38.13
N SER A 322 8.07 -9.91 -38.66
CA SER A 322 7.16 -10.93 -38.14
C SER A 322 7.71 -11.58 -36.89
N MET A 323 6.89 -11.66 -35.85
CA MET A 323 7.20 -12.40 -34.62
C MET A 323 7.11 -13.91 -34.92
N ASN A 324 8.22 -14.60 -34.94
CA ASN A 324 8.25 -16.07 -34.92
C ASN A 324 8.39 -16.53 -33.46
N ILE A 325 7.35 -17.16 -32.97
CA ILE A 325 7.38 -17.88 -31.68
C ILE A 325 8.11 -19.20 -31.94
N GLN A 326 9.32 -19.34 -31.44
CA GLN A 326 10.01 -20.61 -31.42
C GLN A 326 9.73 -21.27 -30.06
N GLU A 327 8.96 -22.36 -30.05
CA GLU A 327 8.87 -23.23 -28.87
C GLU A 327 10.27 -23.84 -28.65
N VAL A 328 10.81 -23.57 -27.45
CA VAL A 328 12.08 -24.17 -27.06
C VAL A 328 11.77 -25.54 -26.46
N GLU A 329 11.98 -26.59 -27.25
CA GLU A 329 11.80 -27.99 -26.84
C GLU A 329 12.77 -28.50 -25.77
N GLU A 330 13.79 -27.73 -25.39
CA GLU A 330 14.74 -28.15 -24.36
C GLU A 330 14.26 -27.70 -22.96
N PHE A 331 14.07 -28.70 -22.09
CA PHE A 331 13.94 -28.54 -20.64
C PHE A 331 15.25 -28.02 -20.03
N LYS A 332 15.55 -26.72 -20.23
CA LYS A 332 16.63 -26.08 -19.48
C LYS A 332 16.16 -25.88 -18.05
N THR A 333 16.99 -26.31 -17.10
CA THR A 333 16.73 -26.05 -15.69
C THR A 333 16.71 -24.53 -15.46
N SER A 334 15.65 -24.05 -14.80
CA SER A 334 15.54 -22.64 -14.37
C SER A 334 16.33 -22.39 -13.08
N LYS A 335 16.99 -23.42 -12.53
CA LYS A 335 17.71 -23.39 -11.26
C LYS A 335 19.17 -23.01 -11.49
N PHE A 336 19.71 -22.16 -10.62
CA PHE A 336 21.09 -21.72 -10.70
C PHE A 336 21.79 -21.75 -9.34
N PHE A 337 23.09 -22.00 -9.38
CA PHE A 337 24.02 -21.89 -8.27
C PHE A 337 25.32 -21.39 -8.85
N CYS A 338 25.60 -20.09 -8.74
CA CYS A 338 26.70 -19.46 -9.45
C CYS A 338 27.32 -18.31 -8.66
N LYS A 339 28.52 -17.93 -9.07
CA LYS A 339 29.16 -16.72 -8.61
C LYS A 339 28.72 -15.55 -9.50
N THR A 340 28.35 -14.43 -8.89
CA THR A 340 28.09 -13.19 -9.60
C THR A 340 29.39 -12.63 -10.18
N ASN A 341 29.31 -12.12 -11.40
CA ASN A 341 30.41 -11.39 -12.01
C ASN A 341 30.03 -9.91 -12.03
N PHE A 342 30.56 -9.16 -11.08
CA PHE A 342 30.36 -7.70 -11.03
C PHE A 342 31.40 -7.00 -11.89
N ASN A 343 30.95 -6.15 -12.79
CA ASN A 343 31.83 -5.20 -13.48
C ASN A 343 32.09 -4.02 -12.55
N MET A 344 33.18 -4.09 -11.80
CA MET A 344 33.52 -3.05 -10.81
C MET A 344 33.81 -1.69 -11.44
N ASP A 345 34.20 -1.66 -12.70
CA ASP A 345 34.46 -0.38 -13.41
C ASP A 345 33.14 0.30 -13.79
N GLU A 346 32.12 -0.47 -14.22
CA GLU A 346 30.76 0.06 -14.44
C GLU A 346 30.12 0.54 -13.13
N ILE A 347 30.23 -0.24 -12.05
CA ILE A 347 29.69 0.15 -10.74
C ILE A 347 30.30 1.47 -10.26
N LYS A 348 31.62 1.64 -10.38
CA LYS A 348 32.27 2.89 -10.01
C LYS A 348 31.87 4.07 -10.88
N ALA A 349 31.68 3.84 -12.19
CA ALA A 349 31.19 4.86 -13.10
C ALA A 349 29.73 5.28 -12.75
N GLU A 350 28.88 4.32 -12.39
CA GLU A 350 27.51 4.61 -11.92
C GLU A 350 27.51 5.35 -10.56
N GLU A 351 28.39 4.98 -9.63
CA GLU A 351 28.56 5.70 -8.36
C GLU A 351 29.03 7.15 -8.55
N GLU A 352 29.90 7.40 -9.53
CA GLU A 352 30.30 8.76 -9.89
C GLU A 352 29.17 9.54 -10.55
N ASP A 353 28.43 8.91 -11.45
CA ASP A 353 27.29 9.52 -12.14
C ASP A 353 26.13 9.82 -11.17
N TYR A 354 25.96 9.01 -10.11
CA TYR A 354 24.96 9.24 -9.07
C TYR A 354 25.00 10.64 -8.47
N LYS A 355 26.18 11.26 -8.41
CA LYS A 355 26.36 12.64 -7.92
C LYS A 355 25.67 13.68 -8.82
N ASN A 356 25.39 13.33 -10.06
CA ASN A 356 24.73 14.18 -11.05
C ASN A 356 23.20 14.02 -11.05
N TYR A 357 22.65 13.00 -10.36
CA TYR A 357 21.21 12.84 -10.26
C TYR A 357 20.57 13.90 -9.36
N PRO A 358 19.39 14.40 -9.72
CA PRO A 358 18.69 15.36 -8.88
C PRO A 358 18.33 14.72 -7.54
N LEU A 359 18.58 15.45 -6.46
CA LEU A 359 18.15 15.01 -5.13
C LEU A 359 16.62 14.92 -5.08
N PRO A 360 16.09 14.00 -4.26
CA PRO A 360 14.65 13.97 -4.00
C PRO A 360 14.13 15.33 -3.55
N ILE A 361 12.96 15.70 -4.04
CA ILE A 361 12.32 16.95 -3.62
C ILE A 361 11.79 16.76 -2.19
N TYR A 362 12.23 17.62 -1.28
CA TYR A 362 11.75 17.67 0.09
C TYR A 362 11.63 19.12 0.56
N TYR A 363 10.77 19.35 1.54
CA TYR A 363 10.54 20.69 2.06
C TYR A 363 11.73 21.16 2.90
N ASN A 364 12.27 22.34 2.57
CA ASN A 364 13.37 22.95 3.31
C ASN A 364 12.85 23.88 4.42
N PHE A 365 12.91 23.44 5.66
CA PHE A 365 12.50 24.20 6.83
C PHE A 365 13.46 25.33 7.24
N LYS A 366 14.62 25.49 6.58
CA LYS A 366 15.64 26.50 6.83
C LYS A 366 16.38 26.37 8.19
N SER A 367 15.69 26.00 9.26
CA SER A 367 16.26 25.74 10.59
C SER A 367 15.39 24.79 11.41
N THR A 368 15.95 24.20 12.47
CA THR A 368 15.20 23.33 13.40
C THR A 368 14.07 24.08 14.10
N ASP A 369 14.30 25.31 14.54
CA ASP A 369 13.28 26.13 15.21
C ASP A 369 12.15 26.50 14.25
N ALA A 370 12.48 26.78 12.98
CA ALA A 370 11.47 27.03 11.96
C ALA A 370 10.63 25.77 11.67
N LYS A 371 11.27 24.60 11.62
CA LYS A 371 10.61 23.30 11.48
C LYS A 371 9.60 23.08 12.59
N GLU A 372 10.03 23.15 13.85
CA GLU A 372 9.18 22.93 15.01
C GLU A 372 7.97 23.88 15.01
N ARG A 373 8.18 25.15 14.72
CA ARG A 373 7.11 26.14 14.66
C ARG A 373 6.10 25.85 13.54
N ILE A 374 6.59 25.47 12.35
CA ILE A 374 5.71 25.16 11.20
C ILE A 374 4.87 23.91 11.49
N LEU A 375 5.50 22.85 11.99
CA LEU A 375 4.81 21.61 12.34
C LEU A 375 3.76 21.83 13.43
N TYR A 376 4.11 22.59 14.48
CA TYR A 376 3.20 22.92 15.57
C TYR A 376 2.01 23.78 15.10
N ASN A 377 2.27 24.78 14.28
CA ASN A 377 1.21 25.63 13.72
C ASN A 377 0.26 24.82 12.83
N ASN A 378 0.78 23.90 12.01
CA ASN A 378 -0.06 23.04 11.18
C ASN A 378 -0.93 22.10 12.03
N PHE A 379 -0.35 21.50 13.07
CA PHE A 379 -1.08 20.64 14.00
C PHE A 379 -2.24 21.39 14.67
N ASN A 380 -1.97 22.58 15.21
CA ASN A 380 -2.99 23.41 15.87
C ASN A 380 -4.05 23.94 14.89
N ARG A 381 -3.66 24.24 13.66
CA ARG A 381 -4.60 24.66 12.61
C ARG A 381 -5.63 23.58 12.34
N ILE A 382 -5.19 22.33 12.15
CA ILE A 382 -6.08 21.20 11.90
C ILE A 382 -7.02 20.95 13.08
N ASP A 383 -6.51 20.99 14.30
CA ASP A 383 -7.32 20.82 15.51
C ASP A 383 -8.38 21.94 15.63
N GLN A 384 -8.01 23.19 15.30
CA GLN A 384 -8.95 24.31 15.30
C GLN A 384 -10.00 24.19 14.20
N GLU A 385 -9.62 23.77 13.00
CA GLU A 385 -10.55 23.54 11.87
C GLU A 385 -11.59 22.47 12.21
N VAL A 386 -11.18 21.40 12.90
CA VAL A 386 -12.12 20.36 13.37
C VAL A 386 -13.06 20.90 14.45
N LYS A 387 -12.56 21.67 15.43
CA LYS A 387 -13.39 22.33 16.45
C LYS A 387 -14.41 23.27 15.83
N ASP A 388 -14.00 24.04 14.86
CA ASP A 388 -14.89 25.00 14.19
C ASP A 388 -15.96 24.27 13.34
N MET A 389 -15.57 23.16 12.69
CA MET A 389 -16.49 22.27 11.98
C MET A 389 -17.56 21.72 12.93
N ILE A 390 -17.16 21.15 14.08
CA ILE A 390 -18.09 20.60 15.08
C ILE A 390 -19.07 21.68 15.54
N LYS A 391 -18.58 22.84 15.95
CA LYS A 391 -19.42 23.98 16.39
C LYS A 391 -20.40 24.44 15.32
N LYS A 392 -19.94 24.50 14.07
CA LYS A 392 -20.79 24.88 12.93
C LYS A 392 -21.95 23.91 12.76
N ILE A 393 -21.66 22.60 12.75
CA ILE A 393 -22.65 21.55 12.58
C ILE A 393 -23.63 21.56 13.74
N GLN A 394 -23.18 21.62 14.99
CA GLN A 394 -24.04 21.72 16.17
C GLN A 394 -24.96 22.95 16.12
N THR A 395 -24.44 24.07 15.63
CA THR A 395 -25.27 25.33 15.53
C THR A 395 -26.33 25.22 14.44
N GLU A 396 -26.00 24.59 13.32
CA GLU A 396 -26.94 24.38 12.19
C GLU A 396 -28.02 23.37 12.58
N PHE A 397 -27.65 22.26 13.21
CA PHE A 397 -28.57 21.24 13.67
C PHE A 397 -29.52 21.72 14.77
N GLY A 398 -29.00 22.42 15.78
CA GLY A 398 -29.82 22.99 16.85
C GLY A 398 -30.80 24.08 16.39
N LYS A 399 -30.55 24.72 15.23
CA LYS A 399 -31.52 25.62 14.58
C LYS A 399 -32.60 24.87 13.83
N SER A 400 -32.33 23.71 13.27
CA SER A 400 -33.30 22.84 12.59
C SER A 400 -34.31 22.26 13.60
N GLU A 401 -33.84 21.73 14.73
CA GLU A 401 -34.72 21.21 15.79
C GLU A 401 -35.66 22.29 16.39
N LYS A 402 -35.15 23.51 16.55
CA LYS A 402 -35.99 24.61 17.04
C LYS A 402 -37.04 25.10 16.02
N LYS A 403 -36.84 24.89 14.72
CA LYS A 403 -37.84 25.18 13.69
C LYS A 403 -38.93 24.12 13.64
N GLU A 404 -38.62 22.84 13.84
CA GLU A 404 -39.59 21.73 13.90
C GLU A 404 -40.45 21.79 15.18
N SER A 405 -39.89 22.27 16.29
CA SER A 405 -40.60 22.36 17.57
C SER A 405 -41.50 23.62 17.71
N SER A 406 -41.55 24.50 16.71
CA SER A 406 -42.46 25.65 16.72
C SER A 406 -43.88 25.19 16.34
N PRO A 407 -44.86 25.27 17.22
CA PRO A 407 -46.20 24.83 16.90
C PRO A 407 -46.77 25.73 15.81
N THR A 408 -47.16 25.10 14.71
CA THR A 408 -47.97 25.73 13.65
C THR A 408 -49.24 26.31 14.31
N LYS A 409 -49.32 27.61 14.50
CA LYS A 409 -50.57 28.28 14.86
C LYS A 409 -51.53 28.03 13.69
N LYS A 410 -52.44 27.07 13.86
CA LYS A 410 -53.65 27.00 13.04
C LYS A 410 -54.44 28.23 13.27
N GLN A 411 -54.62 29.05 12.27
CA GLN A 411 -55.75 29.95 12.09
C GLN A 411 -56.89 29.20 11.39
#